data_fb22be81f1db5f40a0b75d13e825e0d0
#
_entry.id   fb22be81f1db5f40a0b75d13e825e0d0
#
_cell.length_a   1.000
_cell.length_b   1.000
_cell.length_c   1.000
_cell.angle_alpha   90.00
_cell.angle_beta   90.00
_cell.angle_gamma   90.00
#
_symmetry.space_group_name_H-M   'P 1'
#
loop_
_entity.id
_entity.type
_entity.pdbx_description
1 polymer ?
#
loop_
_entity_poly.entity_id
_entity_poly.type
_entity_poly.pdbx_seq_one_letter_code
_entity_poly.pdbx_strand_id
1 'polypeptide(L)'
;MSVSIKTEHEIELMREAGHLLEKVHDGLIPYIKPGVSTKEIDRIGEQMIRDMGCIPNFLNYGGFPASFCISLNDEVVHGIPSEEKIIQEGDLVKIDAGLIYKGYHSDAARTYAVGEVSSQARKLMDVTRECFFEGLKAARAGNHLNDISKAIGAHAAKYHYGIVRDLVGHGIGTHLHEDPQIPNFPQKRRGVRLMPGMTLAVEPMINLGRADVAWLDDEWTVVTMDGSLSAHYENTILITDGDPEILTLTK
;
A
#
# COMPACT_ATOMS: atom_id res chain seq x y z
N MET A 1 12.09 -0.33 -18.34
CA MET A 1 11.24 0.71 -19.02
C MET A 1 11.71 2.08 -18.56
N SER A 2 11.39 3.16 -19.25
CA SER A 2 11.75 4.51 -18.79
C SER A 2 10.71 5.01 -17.78
N VAL A 3 11.15 5.75 -16.77
CA VAL A 3 10.25 6.42 -15.82
C VAL A 3 9.35 7.40 -16.58
N SER A 4 8.03 7.33 -16.38
CA SER A 4 7.06 8.20 -17.04
C SER A 4 6.87 9.50 -16.24
N ILE A 5 6.75 10.61 -16.97
CA ILE A 5 6.38 11.92 -16.41
C ILE A 5 4.97 12.22 -16.90
N LYS A 6 4.04 12.39 -15.97
CA LYS A 6 2.64 12.63 -16.26
C LYS A 6 2.42 14.09 -16.64
N THR A 7 1.57 14.30 -17.63
CA THR A 7 1.06 15.64 -18.00
C THR A 7 0.04 16.12 -16.96
N GLU A 8 -0.29 17.39 -16.94
CA GLU A 8 -1.31 17.95 -16.03
C GLU A 8 -2.67 17.24 -16.16
N HIS A 9 -3.07 16.91 -17.38
CA HIS A 9 -4.32 16.17 -17.62
C HIS A 9 -4.28 14.75 -17.02
N GLU A 10 -3.18 14.05 -17.17
CA GLU A 10 -2.99 12.71 -16.59
C GLU A 10 -2.97 12.77 -15.06
N ILE A 11 -2.32 13.79 -14.49
CA ILE A 11 -2.29 14.03 -13.04
C ILE A 11 -3.71 14.26 -12.51
N GLU A 12 -4.53 15.05 -13.23
CA GLU A 12 -5.92 15.27 -12.84
C GLU A 12 -6.75 13.98 -12.82
N LEU A 13 -6.57 13.09 -13.81
CA LEU A 13 -7.23 11.78 -13.83
C LEU A 13 -6.75 10.87 -12.69
N MET A 14 -5.46 10.89 -12.37
CA MET A 14 -4.90 10.13 -11.25
C MET A 14 -5.35 10.69 -9.89
N ARG A 15 -5.50 12.01 -9.76
CA ARG A 15 -6.06 12.65 -8.56
C ARG A 15 -7.50 12.22 -8.33
N GLU A 16 -8.32 12.23 -9.38
CA GLU A 16 -9.70 11.73 -9.29
C GLU A 16 -9.74 10.23 -8.94
N ALA A 17 -8.90 9.40 -9.59
CA ALA A 17 -8.77 7.99 -9.26
C ALA A 17 -8.41 7.77 -7.77
N GLY A 18 -7.46 8.56 -7.25
CA GLY A 18 -7.06 8.52 -5.85
C GLY A 18 -8.18 8.89 -4.88
N HIS A 19 -8.93 9.95 -5.17
CA HIS A 19 -10.07 10.36 -4.35
C HIS A 19 -11.21 9.32 -4.36
N LEU A 20 -11.42 8.64 -5.50
CA LEU A 20 -12.40 7.56 -5.58
C LEU A 20 -11.95 6.34 -4.76
N LEU A 21 -10.66 6.00 -4.80
CA LEU A 21 -10.10 4.90 -4.02
C LEU A 21 -10.18 5.16 -2.51
N GLU A 22 -9.92 6.38 -2.06
CA GLU A 22 -10.07 6.73 -0.66
C GLU A 22 -11.52 6.56 -0.18
N LYS A 23 -12.51 6.96 -0.99
CA LYS A 23 -13.93 6.72 -0.66
C LYS A 23 -14.25 5.23 -0.51
N VAL A 24 -13.57 4.35 -1.26
CA VAL A 24 -13.69 2.90 -1.09
C VAL A 24 -13.14 2.47 0.26
N HIS A 25 -11.94 2.91 0.62
CA HIS A 25 -11.35 2.60 1.93
C HIS A 25 -12.24 3.07 3.08
N ASP A 26 -12.72 4.30 3.04
CA ASP A 26 -13.63 4.86 4.06
C ASP A 26 -14.96 4.09 4.12
N GLY A 27 -15.51 3.75 2.96
CA GLY A 27 -16.74 2.98 2.85
C GLY A 27 -16.64 1.56 3.39
N LEU A 28 -15.44 0.97 3.41
CA LEU A 28 -15.21 -0.37 3.95
C LEU A 28 -15.08 -0.41 5.48
N ILE A 29 -14.75 0.70 6.15
CA ILE A 29 -14.52 0.75 7.60
C ILE A 29 -15.66 0.08 8.42
N PRO A 30 -16.97 0.32 8.14
CA PRO A 30 -18.05 -0.29 8.92
C PRO A 30 -18.13 -1.82 8.83
N TYR A 31 -17.50 -2.41 7.83
CA TYR A 31 -17.50 -3.85 7.56
C TYR A 31 -16.28 -4.57 8.15
N ILE A 32 -15.24 -3.82 8.57
CA ILE A 32 -14.03 -4.38 9.20
C ILE A 32 -14.32 -4.64 10.68
N LYS A 33 -14.97 -5.76 10.97
CA LYS A 33 -15.43 -6.13 12.32
C LYS A 33 -15.46 -7.64 12.52
N PRO A 34 -15.44 -8.12 13.77
CA PRO A 34 -15.51 -9.53 14.08
C PRO A 34 -16.72 -10.22 13.42
N GLY A 35 -16.49 -11.43 12.89
CA GLY A 35 -17.49 -12.27 12.25
C GLY A 35 -17.69 -12.05 10.76
N VAL A 36 -17.08 -11.03 10.17
CA VAL A 36 -17.11 -10.80 8.71
C VAL A 36 -15.95 -11.55 8.05
N SER A 37 -16.23 -12.23 6.92
CA SER A 37 -15.17 -12.86 6.15
C SER A 37 -14.41 -11.84 5.30
N THR A 38 -13.14 -12.13 5.01
CA THR A 38 -12.38 -11.28 4.09
C THR A 38 -12.97 -11.30 2.68
N LYS A 39 -13.64 -12.40 2.27
CA LYS A 39 -14.35 -12.49 1.00
C LYS A 39 -15.54 -11.55 0.92
N GLU A 40 -16.27 -11.36 2.00
CA GLU A 40 -17.39 -10.41 2.04
C GLU A 40 -16.90 -8.96 1.89
N ILE A 41 -15.75 -8.60 2.50
CA ILE A 41 -15.14 -7.28 2.33
C ILE A 41 -14.71 -7.08 0.86
N ASP A 42 -14.07 -8.08 0.24
CA ASP A 42 -13.69 -8.05 -1.17
C ASP A 42 -14.91 -7.79 -2.07
N ARG A 43 -16.00 -8.53 -1.86
CA ARG A 43 -17.26 -8.38 -2.61
C ARG A 43 -17.87 -6.97 -2.47
N ILE A 44 -17.91 -6.44 -1.25
CA ILE A 44 -18.45 -5.10 -0.98
C ILE A 44 -17.58 -4.04 -1.63
N GLY A 45 -16.25 -4.14 -1.48
CA GLY A 45 -15.32 -3.19 -2.07
C GLY A 45 -15.33 -3.21 -3.60
N GLU A 46 -15.39 -4.41 -4.22
CA GLU A 46 -15.55 -4.54 -5.66
C GLU A 46 -16.82 -3.84 -6.15
N GLN A 47 -17.94 -4.04 -5.45
CA GLN A 47 -19.21 -3.40 -5.81
C GLN A 47 -19.09 -1.86 -5.72
N MET A 48 -18.46 -1.34 -4.66
CA MET A 48 -18.22 0.11 -4.52
C MET A 48 -17.40 0.68 -5.69
N ILE A 49 -16.32 0.00 -6.08
CA ILE A 49 -15.49 0.42 -7.22
C ILE A 49 -16.33 0.45 -8.50
N ARG A 50 -17.12 -0.58 -8.76
CA ARG A 50 -17.95 -0.70 -9.97
C ARG A 50 -19.08 0.33 -10.00
N ASP A 51 -19.72 0.61 -8.86
CA ASP A 51 -20.80 1.61 -8.75
C ASP A 51 -20.31 3.04 -9.04
N MET A 52 -19.01 3.30 -8.83
CA MET A 52 -18.37 4.56 -9.22
C MET A 52 -17.90 4.59 -10.68
N GLY A 53 -18.22 3.55 -11.49
CA GLY A 53 -17.81 3.45 -12.89
C GLY A 53 -16.33 3.15 -13.08
N CYS A 54 -15.66 2.64 -12.04
CA CYS A 54 -14.26 2.24 -12.05
C CYS A 54 -14.09 0.73 -12.25
N ILE A 55 -12.85 0.30 -12.49
CA ILE A 55 -12.49 -1.11 -12.67
C ILE A 55 -11.55 -1.50 -11.52
N PRO A 56 -11.80 -2.65 -10.82
CA PRO A 56 -10.86 -3.17 -9.83
C PRO A 56 -9.49 -3.46 -10.45
N ASN A 57 -8.43 -3.06 -9.79
CA ASN A 57 -7.07 -3.09 -10.30
C ASN A 57 -6.45 -4.48 -10.29
N PHE A 58 -6.70 -5.22 -9.18
CA PHE A 58 -6.00 -6.48 -8.90
C PHE A 58 -6.70 -7.69 -9.50
N LEU A 59 -8.01 -7.61 -9.76
CA LEU A 59 -8.77 -8.74 -10.29
C LEU A 59 -8.19 -9.21 -11.62
N ASN A 60 -7.70 -10.46 -11.65
CA ASN A 60 -6.99 -11.10 -12.76
C ASN A 60 -5.62 -10.48 -13.13
N TYR A 61 -5.10 -9.55 -12.33
CA TYR A 61 -3.74 -9.02 -12.53
C TYR A 61 -2.72 -10.12 -12.20
N GLY A 62 -1.95 -10.54 -13.19
CA GLY A 62 -1.03 -11.67 -13.03
C GLY A 62 -1.67 -13.00 -12.62
N GLY A 63 -3.02 -13.09 -12.66
CA GLY A 63 -3.78 -14.26 -12.21
C GLY A 63 -4.32 -14.14 -10.78
N PHE A 64 -4.16 -12.98 -10.10
CA PHE A 64 -4.72 -12.78 -8.76
C PHE A 64 -6.25 -12.90 -8.78
N PRO A 65 -6.88 -13.69 -7.88
CA PRO A 65 -8.27 -14.11 -8.02
C PRO A 65 -9.32 -13.16 -7.41
N ALA A 66 -8.90 -12.00 -6.88
CA ALA A 66 -9.77 -11.09 -6.13
C ALA A 66 -9.55 -9.62 -6.51
N SER A 67 -10.45 -8.75 -6.08
CA SER A 67 -10.39 -7.31 -6.33
C SER A 67 -9.54 -6.56 -5.30
N PHE A 68 -9.32 -7.16 -4.14
CA PHE A 68 -8.54 -6.63 -3.01
C PHE A 68 -7.54 -7.66 -2.52
N CYS A 69 -6.39 -7.19 -2.01
CA CYS A 69 -5.56 -8.00 -1.14
C CYS A 69 -6.00 -7.72 0.30
N ILE A 70 -6.38 -8.78 1.05
CA ILE A 70 -6.80 -8.66 2.45
C ILE A 70 -5.98 -9.61 3.30
N SER A 71 -5.04 -9.05 4.04
CA SER A 71 -4.02 -9.77 4.80
C SER A 71 -4.24 -9.57 6.29
N LEU A 72 -4.26 -10.67 7.07
CA LEU A 72 -4.49 -10.64 8.51
C LEU A 72 -3.18 -10.84 9.28
N ASN A 73 -3.00 -10.14 10.39
CA ASN A 73 -1.95 -10.34 11.40
C ASN A 73 -0.53 -10.48 10.84
N ASP A 74 0.00 -11.69 10.76
CA ASP A 74 1.33 -12.04 10.24
C ASP A 74 1.38 -12.12 8.70
N GLU A 75 0.24 -12.14 8.02
CA GLU A 75 0.22 -11.93 6.57
C GLU A 75 0.68 -10.50 6.28
N VAL A 76 1.69 -10.34 5.44
CA VAL A 76 2.28 -9.04 5.11
C VAL A 76 1.42 -8.34 4.05
N VAL A 77 1.29 -8.95 2.87
CA VAL A 77 0.54 -8.46 1.70
C VAL A 77 0.01 -9.64 0.88
N HIS A 78 -0.75 -9.32 -0.16
CA HIS A 78 -1.29 -10.23 -1.18
C HIS A 78 -2.16 -11.36 -0.60
N GLY A 79 -2.71 -11.19 0.61
CA GLY A 79 -3.65 -12.15 1.19
C GLY A 79 -4.88 -12.30 0.31
N ILE A 80 -5.15 -13.55 -0.15
CA ILE A 80 -6.34 -13.85 -0.95
C ILE A 80 -7.57 -13.83 -0.04
N PRO A 81 -8.60 -13.03 -0.37
CA PRO A 81 -9.88 -13.04 0.34
C PRO A 81 -10.57 -14.41 0.31
N SER A 82 -11.02 -14.90 1.46
CA SER A 82 -11.64 -16.21 1.62
C SER A 82 -12.86 -16.16 2.54
N GLU A 83 -13.87 -17.01 2.28
CA GLU A 83 -15.01 -17.22 3.18
C GLU A 83 -14.59 -17.82 4.53
N GLU A 84 -13.48 -18.55 4.56
CA GLU A 84 -12.95 -19.21 5.77
C GLU A 84 -12.11 -18.27 6.63
N LYS A 85 -11.61 -17.18 6.04
CA LYS A 85 -10.80 -16.18 6.74
C LYS A 85 -11.71 -15.16 7.41
N ILE A 86 -12.14 -15.46 8.64
CA ILE A 86 -13.08 -14.65 9.43
C ILE A 86 -12.32 -13.71 10.36
N ILE A 87 -12.60 -12.42 10.24
CA ILE A 87 -12.04 -11.37 11.09
C ILE A 87 -12.48 -11.58 12.54
N GLN A 88 -11.53 -11.39 13.47
CA GLN A 88 -11.75 -11.57 14.90
C GLN A 88 -11.38 -10.30 15.68
N GLU A 89 -11.87 -10.19 16.91
CA GLU A 89 -11.45 -9.15 17.86
C GLU A 89 -9.93 -9.24 18.10
N GLY A 90 -9.25 -8.13 18.02
CA GLY A 90 -7.79 -8.06 18.18
C GLY A 90 -6.98 -8.22 16.91
N ASP A 91 -7.61 -8.50 15.76
CA ASP A 91 -6.90 -8.63 14.49
C ASP A 91 -6.35 -7.29 13.96
N LEU A 92 -5.23 -7.36 13.26
CA LEU A 92 -4.78 -6.36 12.31
C LEU A 92 -5.19 -6.78 10.90
N VAL A 93 -6.02 -5.97 10.26
CA VAL A 93 -6.51 -6.20 8.90
C VAL A 93 -5.85 -5.21 7.95
N LYS A 94 -5.02 -5.69 7.06
CA LYS A 94 -4.44 -4.91 5.97
C LYS A 94 -5.34 -5.04 4.76
N ILE A 95 -5.87 -3.93 4.30
CA ILE A 95 -6.63 -3.84 3.06
C ILE A 95 -5.78 -3.04 2.08
N ASP A 96 -5.43 -3.68 1.01
CA ASP A 96 -4.73 -3.10 -0.12
C ASP A 96 -5.68 -3.14 -1.33
N ALA A 97 -5.88 -1.98 -1.93
CA ALA A 97 -6.90 -1.75 -2.93
C ALA A 97 -6.40 -0.81 -4.03
N GLY A 98 -6.78 -1.15 -5.26
CA GLY A 98 -6.54 -0.29 -6.39
C GLY A 98 -7.73 -0.23 -7.34
N LEU A 99 -7.83 0.87 -8.08
CA LEU A 99 -8.84 1.02 -9.12
C LEU A 99 -8.27 1.72 -10.36
N ILE A 100 -8.99 1.53 -11.47
CA ILE A 100 -8.71 2.19 -12.74
C ILE A 100 -9.85 3.17 -13.03
N TYR A 101 -9.51 4.45 -13.18
CA TYR A 101 -10.41 5.49 -13.61
C TYR A 101 -9.92 6.07 -14.94
N LYS A 102 -10.73 5.96 -16.00
CA LYS A 102 -10.41 6.46 -17.35
C LYS A 102 -9.01 6.05 -17.85
N GLY A 103 -8.59 4.83 -17.53
CA GLY A 103 -7.31 4.28 -17.98
C GLY A 103 -6.10 4.59 -17.08
N TYR A 104 -6.31 5.28 -15.95
CA TYR A 104 -5.26 5.57 -14.96
C TYR A 104 -5.51 4.80 -13.68
N HIS A 105 -4.42 4.23 -13.15
CA HIS A 105 -4.41 3.42 -11.94
C HIS A 105 -4.21 4.27 -10.70
N SER A 106 -4.82 3.84 -9.60
CA SER A 106 -4.61 4.34 -8.25
C SER A 106 -4.42 3.16 -7.32
N ASP A 107 -3.54 3.30 -6.33
CA ASP A 107 -3.16 2.24 -5.40
C ASP A 107 -2.97 2.79 -3.98
N ALA A 108 -3.49 2.07 -2.98
CA ALA A 108 -3.37 2.45 -1.58
C ALA A 108 -3.64 1.27 -0.63
N ALA A 109 -2.86 1.19 0.44
CA ALA A 109 -3.09 0.20 1.50
C ALA A 109 -3.23 0.85 2.88
N ARG A 110 -4.07 0.24 3.71
CA ARG A 110 -4.32 0.64 5.10
C ARG A 110 -4.32 -0.58 6.02
N THR A 111 -3.76 -0.41 7.22
CA THR A 111 -3.90 -1.39 8.31
C THR A 111 -4.95 -0.89 9.29
N TYR A 112 -5.94 -1.71 9.55
CA TYR A 112 -7.03 -1.44 10.51
C TYR A 112 -6.91 -2.35 11.72
N ALA A 113 -7.15 -1.80 12.91
CA ALA A 113 -7.27 -2.56 14.14
C ALA A 113 -8.73 -2.93 14.38
N VAL A 114 -9.01 -4.19 14.68
CA VAL A 114 -10.37 -4.68 14.97
C VAL A 114 -10.56 -4.70 16.47
N GLY A 115 -11.40 -3.79 16.97
CA GLY A 115 -11.66 -3.62 18.41
C GLY A 115 -10.39 -3.26 19.20
N GLU A 116 -10.16 -3.92 20.32
CA GLU A 116 -8.98 -3.70 21.17
C GLU A 116 -7.79 -4.55 20.70
N VAL A 117 -6.71 -3.90 20.33
CA VAL A 117 -5.44 -4.54 19.95
C VAL A 117 -4.38 -4.26 21.00
N SER A 118 -3.34 -5.08 21.05
CA SER A 118 -2.19 -4.87 21.95
C SER A 118 -1.51 -3.51 21.69
N SER A 119 -0.86 -2.97 22.73
CA SER A 119 -0.07 -1.73 22.59
C SER A 119 1.06 -1.87 21.55
N GLN A 120 1.63 -3.08 21.41
CA GLN A 120 2.64 -3.37 20.38
C GLN A 120 2.05 -3.33 18.98
N ALA A 121 0.86 -3.91 18.76
CA ALA A 121 0.15 -3.86 17.49
C ALA A 121 -0.21 -2.42 17.10
N ARG A 122 -0.75 -1.63 18.05
CA ARG A 122 -1.03 -0.20 17.84
C ARG A 122 0.23 0.56 17.45
N LYS A 123 1.32 0.35 18.19
CA LYS A 123 2.59 1.00 17.91
C LYS A 123 3.16 0.61 16.55
N LEU A 124 3.03 -0.66 16.14
CA LEU A 124 3.44 -1.12 14.81
C LEU A 124 2.69 -0.37 13.70
N MET A 125 1.36 -0.25 13.81
CA MET A 125 0.54 0.51 12.85
C MET A 125 0.98 1.97 12.76
N ASP A 126 1.16 2.62 13.90
CA ASP A 126 1.59 4.04 13.97
C ASP A 126 2.95 4.23 13.30
N VAL A 127 3.94 3.39 13.66
CA VAL A 127 5.31 3.46 13.10
C VAL A 127 5.31 3.19 11.60
N THR A 128 4.50 2.24 11.13
CA THR A 128 4.39 1.94 9.68
C THR A 128 3.83 3.14 8.92
N ARG A 129 2.79 3.77 9.45
CA ARG A 129 2.24 5.00 8.89
C ARG A 129 3.27 6.15 8.97
N GLU A 130 3.96 6.31 10.08
CA GLU A 130 5.02 7.31 10.24
C GLU A 130 6.15 7.09 9.21
N CYS A 131 6.54 5.83 8.93
CA CYS A 131 7.53 5.50 7.90
C CYS A 131 7.15 6.08 6.53
N PHE A 132 5.88 5.97 6.13
CA PHE A 132 5.40 6.57 4.89
C PHE A 132 5.61 8.09 4.90
N PHE A 133 5.19 8.79 5.97
CA PHE A 133 5.30 10.24 6.04
C PHE A 133 6.75 10.73 6.12
N GLU A 134 7.65 9.97 6.73
CA GLU A 134 9.09 10.28 6.68
C GLU A 134 9.64 10.12 5.25
N GLY A 135 9.24 9.06 4.53
CA GLY A 135 9.55 8.89 3.11
C GLY A 135 9.00 10.03 2.25
N LEU A 136 7.75 10.43 2.50
CA LEU A 136 7.09 11.53 1.79
C LEU A 136 7.88 12.85 1.91
N LYS A 137 8.43 13.18 3.08
CA LYS A 137 9.24 14.39 3.27
C LYS A 137 10.47 14.41 2.35
N ALA A 138 11.00 13.24 2.00
CA ALA A 138 12.14 13.08 1.09
C ALA A 138 11.73 13.03 -0.39
N ALA A 139 10.44 12.86 -0.69
CA ALA A 139 9.90 12.73 -2.05
C ALA A 139 9.78 14.08 -2.77
N ARG A 140 10.88 14.82 -2.86
CA ARG A 140 10.94 16.17 -3.45
C ARG A 140 11.69 16.17 -4.76
N ALA A 141 11.27 17.01 -5.69
CA ALA A 141 12.01 17.23 -6.93
C ALA A 141 13.48 17.59 -6.66
N GLY A 142 14.38 16.95 -7.39
CA GLY A 142 15.83 17.12 -7.22
C GLY A 142 16.49 16.12 -6.28
N ASN A 143 15.77 15.54 -5.32
CA ASN A 143 16.23 14.40 -4.52
C ASN A 143 16.34 13.14 -5.38
N HIS A 144 16.81 12.06 -4.79
CA HIS A 144 16.90 10.77 -5.46
C HIS A 144 15.97 9.75 -4.79
N LEU A 145 15.57 8.75 -5.54
CA LEU A 145 14.67 7.70 -5.07
C LEU A 145 15.11 7.09 -3.73
N ASN A 146 16.42 6.82 -3.59
CA ASN A 146 16.98 6.26 -2.35
C ASN A 146 16.90 7.20 -1.14
N ASP A 147 16.61 8.46 -1.31
CA ASP A 147 16.40 9.38 -0.18
C ASP A 147 15.05 9.06 0.50
N ILE A 148 14.02 8.66 -0.27
CA ILE A 148 12.76 8.10 0.25
C ILE A 148 13.06 6.82 1.04
N SER A 149 13.74 5.86 0.41
CA SER A 149 14.09 4.56 1.01
C SER A 149 14.88 4.70 2.32
N LYS A 150 15.83 5.66 2.36
CA LYS A 150 16.62 5.96 3.57
C LYS A 150 15.76 6.54 4.69
N ALA A 151 14.85 7.45 4.36
CA ALA A 151 13.99 8.08 5.36
C ALA A 151 13.06 7.03 6.01
N ILE A 152 12.42 6.18 5.20
CA ILE A 152 11.61 5.05 5.68
C ILE A 152 12.45 4.13 6.56
N GLY A 153 13.59 3.66 6.05
CA GLY A 153 14.45 2.71 6.75
C GLY A 153 15.03 3.27 8.06
N ALA A 154 15.42 4.53 8.07
CA ALA A 154 15.92 5.18 9.28
C ALA A 154 14.84 5.33 10.36
N HIS A 155 13.57 5.52 9.96
CA HIS A 155 12.48 5.63 10.92
C HIS A 155 12.17 4.26 11.55
N ALA A 156 11.97 3.21 10.77
CA ALA A 156 11.70 1.86 11.27
C ALA A 156 12.84 1.32 12.18
N ALA A 157 14.09 1.63 11.84
CA ALA A 157 15.26 1.22 12.61
C ALA A 157 15.28 1.76 14.05
N LYS A 158 14.64 2.92 14.33
CA LYS A 158 14.53 3.48 15.69
C LYS A 158 13.74 2.57 16.63
N TYR A 159 12.87 1.73 16.07
CA TYR A 159 11.98 0.82 16.81
C TYR A 159 12.46 -0.64 16.73
N HIS A 160 13.57 -0.90 16.02
CA HIS A 160 14.10 -2.24 15.77
C HIS A 160 13.11 -3.16 15.03
N TYR A 161 12.24 -2.59 14.20
CA TYR A 161 11.27 -3.32 13.40
C TYR A 161 11.89 -3.84 12.09
N GLY A 162 11.43 -5.00 11.64
CA GLY A 162 11.80 -5.58 10.36
C GLY A 162 11.19 -4.79 9.20
N ILE A 163 12.00 -4.50 8.17
CA ILE A 163 11.52 -3.89 6.93
C ILE A 163 11.57 -4.95 5.85
N VAL A 164 10.43 -5.24 5.24
CA VAL A 164 10.33 -6.20 4.15
C VAL A 164 11.20 -5.75 2.97
N ARG A 165 11.95 -6.70 2.37
CA ARG A 165 12.94 -6.41 1.32
C ARG A 165 12.61 -7.03 -0.01
N ASP A 166 11.81 -8.08 -0.02
CA ASP A 166 11.46 -8.87 -1.19
C ASP A 166 10.35 -8.21 -2.03
N LEU A 167 9.64 -7.25 -1.42
CA LEU A 167 8.58 -6.47 -2.01
C LEU A 167 8.89 -4.98 -1.85
N VAL A 168 8.54 -4.20 -2.86
CA VAL A 168 8.93 -2.79 -2.97
C VAL A 168 7.85 -1.98 -3.66
N GLY A 169 7.77 -0.71 -3.38
CA GLY A 169 6.91 0.23 -4.10
C GLY A 169 7.32 0.41 -5.57
N HIS A 170 6.52 1.12 -6.32
CA HIS A 170 6.65 1.21 -7.77
C HIS A 170 6.17 2.55 -8.33
N GLY A 171 6.55 2.85 -9.55
CA GLY A 171 5.87 3.86 -10.36
C GLY A 171 4.47 3.37 -10.70
N ILE A 172 3.54 4.29 -10.93
CA ILE A 172 2.14 3.98 -11.27
C ILE A 172 1.60 5.01 -12.26
N GLY A 173 0.66 4.60 -13.12
CA GLY A 173 0.07 5.50 -14.11
C GLY A 173 -0.93 4.80 -15.01
N THR A 174 -0.61 4.60 -16.28
CA THR A 174 -1.42 3.80 -17.22
C THR A 174 -1.28 2.29 -16.99
N HIS A 175 -0.29 1.89 -16.19
CA HIS A 175 -0.12 0.52 -15.69
C HIS A 175 -0.05 0.56 -14.17
N LEU A 176 -0.48 -0.54 -13.54
CA LEU A 176 -0.41 -0.69 -12.08
C LEU A 176 1.04 -0.59 -11.61
N HIS A 177 1.92 -1.39 -12.20
CA HIS A 177 3.35 -1.34 -11.91
C HIS A 177 4.12 -0.73 -13.08
N GLU A 178 4.70 0.45 -12.84
CA GLU A 178 5.63 1.15 -13.73
C GLU A 178 7.01 1.26 -13.07
N ASP A 179 8.04 1.61 -13.84
CA ASP A 179 9.32 2.05 -13.27
C ASP A 179 9.16 3.42 -12.57
N PRO A 180 9.90 3.67 -11.48
CA PRO A 180 10.96 2.85 -10.89
C PRO A 180 10.43 1.92 -9.78
N GLN A 181 11.20 0.89 -9.41
CA GLN A 181 11.01 0.20 -8.13
C GLN A 181 11.46 1.09 -6.97
N ILE A 182 10.70 1.08 -5.86
CA ILE A 182 10.90 1.94 -4.69
C ILE A 182 11.12 1.09 -3.42
N PRO A 183 12.34 0.64 -3.13
CA PRO A 183 12.62 -0.09 -1.90
C PRO A 183 12.32 0.73 -0.65
N ASN A 184 11.79 0.09 0.39
CA ASN A 184 11.52 0.71 1.69
C ASN A 184 12.75 0.74 2.63
N PHE A 185 13.91 0.32 2.15
CA PHE A 185 15.16 0.23 2.89
C PHE A 185 16.32 0.84 2.08
N PRO A 186 17.38 1.35 2.76
CA PRO A 186 18.49 2.02 2.09
C PRO A 186 19.18 1.16 1.04
N GLN A 187 19.41 1.71 -0.14
CA GLN A 187 20.12 1.10 -1.24
C GLN A 187 21.56 1.63 -1.36
N LYS A 188 22.46 0.86 -1.98
CA LYS A 188 23.84 1.30 -2.26
C LYS A 188 23.88 2.43 -3.30
N ARG A 189 22.99 2.39 -4.29
CA ARG A 189 22.90 3.38 -5.38
C ARG A 189 21.86 4.45 -5.01
N ARG A 190 22.05 5.66 -5.54
CA ARG A 190 21.11 6.78 -5.28
C ARG A 190 19.74 6.57 -5.95
N GLY A 191 19.68 5.75 -7.00
CA GLY A 191 18.48 5.61 -7.82
C GLY A 191 18.26 6.81 -8.75
N VAL A 192 17.09 6.83 -9.40
CA VAL A 192 16.70 7.93 -10.30
C VAL A 192 16.53 9.24 -9.54
N ARG A 193 16.75 10.35 -10.23
CA ARG A 193 16.45 11.68 -9.71
C ARG A 193 14.93 11.90 -9.79
N LEU A 194 14.34 12.36 -8.71
CA LEU A 194 12.92 12.68 -8.65
C LEU A 194 12.66 13.97 -9.45
N MET A 195 11.66 13.91 -10.30
CA MET A 195 11.25 15.03 -11.16
C MET A 195 9.74 15.29 -11.01
N PRO A 196 9.29 16.55 -11.14
CA PRO A 196 7.87 16.86 -11.14
C PRO A 196 7.12 16.06 -12.22
N GLY A 197 5.91 15.61 -11.90
CA GLY A 197 5.10 14.76 -12.76
C GLY A 197 5.35 13.25 -12.61
N MET A 198 6.32 12.81 -11.78
CA MET A 198 6.43 11.41 -11.40
C MET A 198 5.32 11.05 -10.43
N THR A 199 4.65 9.91 -10.65
CA THR A 199 3.66 9.31 -9.75
C THR A 199 4.17 7.97 -9.24
N LEU A 200 4.13 7.78 -7.93
CA LEU A 200 4.80 6.70 -7.22
C LEU A 200 3.87 6.09 -6.18
N ALA A 201 3.80 4.77 -6.10
CA ALA A 201 3.24 4.04 -4.97
C ALA A 201 4.35 3.83 -3.93
N VAL A 202 4.21 4.46 -2.78
CA VAL A 202 5.15 4.35 -1.65
C VAL A 202 4.48 3.56 -0.55
N GLU A 203 5.02 2.37 -0.24
CA GLU A 203 4.30 1.32 0.47
C GLU A 203 5.14 0.61 1.54
N PRO A 204 5.55 1.25 2.64
CA PRO A 204 6.26 0.58 3.70
C PRO A 204 5.47 -0.61 4.27
N MET A 205 6.10 -1.79 4.21
CA MET A 205 5.68 -3.03 4.86
C MET A 205 6.63 -3.29 6.03
N ILE A 206 6.11 -3.22 7.25
CA ILE A 206 6.91 -3.26 8.48
C ILE A 206 6.44 -4.43 9.35
N ASN A 207 7.40 -5.26 9.76
CA ASN A 207 7.16 -6.40 10.66
C ASN A 207 7.57 -6.05 12.09
N LEU A 208 6.80 -6.48 13.07
CA LEU A 208 7.13 -6.32 14.49
C LEU A 208 8.44 -7.05 14.85
N GLY A 209 8.72 -8.15 14.15
CA GLY A 209 9.91 -8.99 14.31
C GLY A 209 10.94 -8.77 13.18
N ARG A 210 11.31 -9.88 12.52
CA ARG A 210 12.36 -9.89 11.48
C ARG A 210 11.83 -9.40 10.13
N ALA A 211 12.76 -9.05 9.26
CA ALA A 211 12.46 -8.62 7.89
C ALA A 211 12.07 -9.76 6.95
N ASP A 212 12.43 -11.00 7.32
CA ASP A 212 12.31 -12.15 6.42
C ASP A 212 10.85 -12.56 6.24
N VAL A 213 10.49 -12.91 5.00
CA VAL A 213 9.13 -13.27 4.59
C VAL A 213 9.14 -14.58 3.81
N ALA A 214 7.98 -15.23 3.74
CA ALA A 214 7.77 -16.44 2.94
C ALA A 214 6.44 -16.35 2.20
N TRP A 215 6.32 -17.06 1.09
CA TRP A 215 5.06 -17.21 0.33
C TRP A 215 4.36 -18.48 0.78
N LEU A 216 3.04 -18.41 0.93
CA LEU A 216 2.21 -19.59 1.17
C LEU A 216 2.04 -20.42 -0.12
N ASP A 217 1.47 -21.62 0.03
CA ASP A 217 1.24 -22.56 -1.08
C ASP A 217 0.23 -22.03 -2.13
N ASP A 218 -0.48 -20.95 -1.81
CA ASP A 218 -1.38 -20.25 -2.75
C ASP A 218 -0.62 -19.38 -3.78
N GLU A 219 0.72 -19.33 -3.68
CA GLU A 219 1.66 -18.60 -4.54
C GLU A 219 1.51 -17.06 -4.47
N TRP A 220 0.61 -16.53 -3.62
CA TRP A 220 0.34 -15.10 -3.47
C TRP A 220 0.58 -14.55 -2.07
N THR A 221 -0.05 -15.17 -1.07
CA THR A 221 -0.01 -14.65 0.30
C THR A 221 1.40 -14.66 0.86
N VAL A 222 1.89 -13.48 1.24
CA VAL A 222 3.21 -13.31 1.86
C VAL A 222 3.03 -13.19 3.36
N VAL A 223 3.80 -13.97 4.13
CA VAL A 223 3.75 -14.00 5.59
C VAL A 223 5.12 -13.70 6.21
N THR A 224 5.15 -13.22 7.45
CA THR A 224 6.39 -13.09 8.21
C THR A 224 6.93 -14.49 8.57
N MET A 225 8.23 -14.74 8.37
CA MET A 225 8.82 -16.04 8.67
C MET A 225 8.85 -16.38 10.17
N ASP A 226 8.76 -15.40 11.04
CA ASP A 226 8.79 -15.57 12.50
C ASP A 226 7.41 -15.52 13.15
N GLY A 227 6.33 -15.41 12.36
CA GLY A 227 4.96 -15.31 12.85
C GLY A 227 4.64 -14.00 13.56
N SER A 228 5.50 -12.99 13.46
CA SER A 228 5.25 -11.69 14.06
C SER A 228 4.22 -10.88 13.26
N LEU A 229 3.52 -9.96 13.94
CA LEU A 229 2.57 -9.06 13.28
C LEU A 229 3.27 -8.22 12.22
N SER A 230 2.57 -7.95 11.13
CA SER A 230 2.98 -7.03 10.07
C SER A 230 1.93 -5.93 9.87
N ALA A 231 2.38 -4.75 9.45
CA ALA A 231 1.52 -3.65 9.03
C ALA A 231 1.99 -3.12 7.68
N HIS A 232 1.04 -2.65 6.89
CA HIS A 232 1.23 -2.07 5.58
C HIS A 232 0.52 -0.71 5.51
N TYR A 233 1.19 0.30 4.97
CA TYR A 233 0.60 1.61 4.75
C TYR A 233 1.13 2.18 3.44
N GLU A 234 0.23 2.50 2.53
CA GLU A 234 0.58 2.90 1.18
C GLU A 234 -0.26 4.08 0.70
N ASN A 235 0.35 4.91 -0.13
CA ASN A 235 -0.36 5.87 -0.97
C ASN A 235 0.34 6.06 -2.31
N THR A 236 -0.47 6.34 -3.34
CA THR A 236 0.00 6.96 -4.57
C THR A 236 0.31 8.43 -4.30
N ILE A 237 1.53 8.85 -4.61
CA ILE A 237 2.00 10.23 -4.48
C ILE A 237 2.42 10.82 -5.81
N LEU A 238 2.33 12.14 -5.93
CA LEU A 238 2.85 12.94 -7.04
C LEU A 238 4.06 13.75 -6.58
N ILE A 239 5.16 13.66 -7.33
CA ILE A 239 6.29 14.57 -7.17
C ILE A 239 5.93 15.89 -7.85
N THR A 240 6.00 17.00 -7.10
CA THR A 240 5.73 18.36 -7.58
C THR A 240 7.00 19.21 -7.57
N ASP A 241 6.95 20.45 -8.04
CA ASP A 241 8.02 21.44 -7.88
C ASP A 241 8.19 21.91 -6.41
N GLY A 242 7.19 21.66 -5.56
CA GLY A 242 7.16 21.99 -4.15
C GLY A 242 7.12 20.78 -3.24
N ASP A 243 6.16 20.76 -2.32
CA ASP A 243 5.87 19.61 -1.48
C ASP A 243 5.18 18.51 -2.30
N PRO A 244 5.50 17.22 -2.06
CA PRO A 244 4.80 16.12 -2.75
C PRO A 244 3.32 16.11 -2.38
N GLU A 245 2.48 15.73 -3.33
CA GLU A 245 1.04 15.58 -3.14
C GLU A 245 0.68 14.10 -2.94
N ILE A 246 -0.17 13.79 -1.96
CA ILE A 246 -0.75 12.46 -1.80
C ILE A 246 -2.05 12.43 -2.60
N LEU A 247 -2.13 11.55 -3.61
CA LEU A 247 -3.31 11.47 -4.48
C LEU A 247 -4.44 10.63 -3.86
N THR A 248 -4.10 9.70 -2.95
CA THR A 248 -5.01 8.72 -2.32
C THR A 248 -5.36 9.07 -0.88
N LEU A 249 -5.33 10.35 -0.52
CA LEU A 249 -5.74 10.85 0.78
C LEU A 249 -6.46 12.19 0.61
N THR A 250 -7.73 12.26 0.96
CA THR A 250 -8.46 13.52 1.06
C THR A 250 -8.11 14.26 2.35
N LYS A 251 -8.08 15.57 2.29
CA LYS A 251 -7.76 16.44 3.43
C LYS A 251 -8.90 16.49 4.43
#